data_7668a8b115240e5ea21ad08e8582f3f0
#
_entry.id   7668a8b115240e5ea21ad08e8582f3f0
#
_cell.length_a   1.000
_cell.length_b   1.000
_cell.length_c   1.000
_cell.angle_alpha   90.00
_cell.angle_beta   90.00
_cell.angle_gamma   90.00
#
_symmetry.space_group_name_H-M   'P 1'
#
loop_
_entity.id
_entity.type
_entity.pdbx_description
1 polymer ?
#
loop_
_entity_poly.entity_id
_entity_poly.type
_entity_poly.pdbx_seq_one_letter_code
_entity_poly.pdbx_strand_id
1 'polypeptide(L)'
;MTKKDRTEIKTNIKTKVEKVKTKVEKAKKSVRSKVQTAKKPLAPHKLMLLVTVVARSKADFYLDLLQQFEVNVQMEVSAFGTARKGFGLLESDLEKQVLFSVIREDNLPHAVAALEDKFATIRGGKGVAFAVPFTSMIGVASYQFLSNKQ
;
A
#
# COMPACT_ATOMS: atom_id res chain seq x y z
N MET A 1 43.70 -37.79 45.11
CA MET A 1 43.36 -37.08 43.91
C MET A 1 44.56 -36.25 43.50
N THR A 2 45.28 -36.67 42.47
CA THR A 2 46.53 -36.05 42.07
C THR A 2 46.34 -34.82 41.21
N LYS A 3 47.33 -33.91 41.17
CA LYS A 3 47.27 -32.68 40.31
C LYS A 3 46.98 -32.99 38.83
N LYS A 4 47.34 -34.21 38.37
CA LYS A 4 47.15 -34.70 37.01
C LYS A 4 45.66 -34.94 36.70
N ASP A 5 44.91 -35.53 37.63
CA ASP A 5 43.46 -35.78 37.48
C ASP A 5 42.65 -34.50 37.36
N ARG A 6 43.01 -33.42 38.08
CA ARG A 6 42.35 -32.12 38.00
C ARG A 6 42.52 -31.42 36.64
N THR A 7 43.67 -31.63 35.99
CA THR A 7 43.98 -31.00 34.71
C THR A 7 43.22 -31.68 33.56
N GLU A 8 43.13 -33.00 33.59
CA GLU A 8 42.36 -33.76 32.59
C GLU A 8 40.86 -33.48 32.68
N ILE A 9 40.30 -33.38 33.89
CA ILE A 9 38.89 -33.02 34.08
C ILE A 9 38.60 -31.62 33.54
N LYS A 10 39.48 -30.64 33.80
CA LYS A 10 39.30 -29.26 33.27
C LYS A 10 39.34 -29.19 31.75
N THR A 11 40.23 -29.98 31.12
CA THR A 11 40.37 -30.03 29.66
C THR A 11 39.14 -30.69 29.02
N ASN A 12 38.63 -31.76 29.62
CA ASN A 12 37.47 -32.48 29.15
C ASN A 12 36.17 -31.63 29.26
N ILE A 13 36.05 -30.86 30.34
CA ILE A 13 34.93 -29.94 30.52
C ILE A 13 35.00 -28.79 29.50
N LYS A 14 36.19 -28.21 29.28
CA LYS A 14 36.38 -27.16 28.29
C LYS A 14 35.95 -27.59 26.87
N THR A 15 36.38 -28.78 26.46
CA THR A 15 36.07 -29.37 25.15
C THR A 15 34.57 -29.67 25.00
N LYS A 16 33.91 -30.16 26.07
CA LYS A 16 32.45 -30.38 26.09
C LYS A 16 31.69 -29.08 26.02
N VAL A 17 32.09 -28.05 26.75
CA VAL A 17 31.44 -26.71 26.72
C VAL A 17 31.57 -26.07 25.34
N GLU A 18 32.70 -26.20 24.67
CA GLU A 18 32.91 -25.65 23.33
C GLU A 18 32.06 -26.37 22.28
N LYS A 19 31.93 -27.70 22.35
CA LYS A 19 31.01 -28.47 21.49
C LYS A 19 29.53 -28.10 21.70
N VAL A 20 29.15 -27.81 22.94
CA VAL A 20 27.77 -27.36 23.23
C VAL A 20 27.52 -25.94 22.71
N LYS A 21 28.48 -25.01 22.87
CA LYS A 21 28.37 -23.64 22.31
C LYS A 21 28.20 -23.66 20.79
N THR A 22 29.01 -24.49 20.09
CA THR A 22 28.92 -24.60 18.62
C THR A 22 27.60 -25.22 18.16
N LYS A 23 27.03 -26.17 18.89
CA LYS A 23 25.70 -26.74 18.61
C LYS A 23 24.58 -25.72 18.83
N VAL A 24 24.65 -24.93 19.91
CA VAL A 24 23.68 -23.88 20.22
C VAL A 24 23.73 -22.77 19.17
N GLU A 25 24.93 -22.40 18.72
CA GLU A 25 25.11 -21.37 17.71
C GLU A 25 24.58 -21.82 16.32
N LYS A 26 24.84 -23.08 15.93
CA LYS A 26 24.25 -23.70 14.73
C LYS A 26 22.72 -23.78 14.82
N ALA A 27 22.17 -24.14 15.97
CA ALA A 27 20.72 -24.18 16.20
C ALA A 27 20.09 -22.78 16.13
N LYS A 28 20.73 -21.77 16.75
CA LYS A 28 20.29 -20.36 16.65
C LYS A 28 20.31 -19.83 15.21
N LYS A 29 21.33 -20.18 14.43
CA LYS A 29 21.46 -19.80 13.03
C LYS A 29 20.40 -20.46 12.15
N SER A 30 20.10 -21.74 12.40
CA SER A 30 19.03 -22.50 11.71
C SER A 30 17.63 -21.97 12.06
N VAL A 31 17.38 -21.61 13.32
CA VAL A 31 16.10 -21.00 13.73
C VAL A 31 15.96 -19.60 13.13
N ARG A 32 17.04 -18.81 13.10
CA ARG A 32 17.03 -17.46 12.53
C ARG A 32 16.81 -17.47 11.01
N SER A 33 17.38 -18.44 10.28
CA SER A 33 17.13 -18.61 8.84
C SER A 33 15.71 -19.09 8.56
N LYS A 34 15.15 -19.99 9.38
CA LYS A 34 13.75 -20.44 9.27
C LYS A 34 12.74 -19.34 9.62
N VAL A 35 13.07 -18.42 10.52
CA VAL A 35 12.22 -17.26 10.86
C VAL A 35 12.28 -16.20 9.78
N GLN A 36 13.39 -16.06 9.05
CA GLN A 36 13.51 -15.11 7.94
C GLN A 36 12.89 -15.61 6.62
N THR A 37 12.73 -16.92 6.45
CA THR A 37 11.99 -17.50 5.32
C THR A 37 10.49 -17.66 5.60
N ALA A 38 10.07 -17.51 6.86
CA ALA A 38 8.66 -17.52 7.22
C ALA A 38 8.13 -16.10 7.24
N LYS A 39 7.34 -15.78 6.23
CA LYS A 39 6.46 -14.62 6.11
C LYS A 39 7.04 -13.42 5.37
N LYS A 40 6.93 -13.42 4.05
CA LYS A 40 6.23 -12.30 3.42
C LYS A 40 4.92 -12.15 4.20
N PRO A 41 4.64 -11.01 4.81
CA PRO A 41 3.35 -10.83 5.45
C PRO A 41 2.29 -11.03 4.36
N LEU A 42 1.44 -12.01 4.53
CA LEU A 42 0.20 -12.18 3.78
C LEU A 42 -0.82 -11.14 4.29
N ALA A 43 -0.33 -9.97 4.69
CA ALA A 43 -1.20 -8.84 4.96
C ALA A 43 -1.82 -8.46 3.61
N PRO A 44 -3.12 -8.57 3.48
CA PRO A 44 -3.78 -8.14 2.27
C PRO A 44 -3.40 -6.68 2.02
N HIS A 45 -3.17 -6.31 0.75
CA HIS A 45 -2.95 -4.93 0.39
C HIS A 45 -4.14 -4.11 0.90
N LYS A 46 -3.89 -3.07 1.66
CA LYS A 46 -4.96 -2.19 2.09
C LYS A 46 -5.57 -1.52 0.87
N LEU A 47 -6.89 -1.44 0.89
CA LEU A 47 -7.64 -0.72 -0.13
C LEU A 47 -7.96 0.68 0.35
N MET A 48 -7.92 1.62 -0.58
CA MET A 48 -8.23 3.02 -0.39
C MET A 48 -9.33 3.42 -1.35
N LEU A 49 -10.23 4.28 -0.92
CA LEU A 49 -11.15 4.98 -1.80
C LEU A 49 -10.51 6.31 -2.19
N LEU A 50 -10.07 6.42 -3.43
CA LEU A 50 -9.61 7.68 -4.00
C LEU A 50 -10.81 8.43 -4.56
N VAL A 51 -11.09 9.59 -3.99
CA VAL A 51 -12.17 10.49 -4.43
C VAL A 51 -11.54 11.64 -5.19
N THR A 52 -11.94 11.82 -6.44
CA THR A 52 -11.43 12.87 -7.31
C THR A 52 -12.58 13.73 -7.82
N VAL A 53 -12.53 15.04 -7.58
CA VAL A 53 -13.55 16.01 -8.03
C VAL A 53 -12.96 16.86 -9.15
N VAL A 54 -13.54 16.78 -10.32
CA VAL A 54 -13.05 17.46 -11.53
C VAL A 54 -14.18 18.16 -12.29
N ALA A 55 -13.85 18.97 -13.26
CA ALA A 55 -14.84 19.52 -14.19
C ALA A 55 -15.46 18.38 -15.02
N ARG A 56 -16.77 18.39 -15.23
CA ARG A 56 -17.49 17.36 -15.99
C ARG A 56 -16.86 17.10 -17.36
N SER A 57 -16.46 18.14 -18.06
CA SER A 57 -15.83 18.03 -19.39
C SER A 57 -14.48 17.31 -19.41
N LYS A 58 -13.92 16.99 -18.24
CA LYS A 58 -12.62 16.31 -18.09
C LYS A 58 -12.73 14.98 -17.35
N ALA A 59 -13.93 14.56 -16.98
CA ALA A 59 -14.15 13.35 -16.19
C ALA A 59 -13.59 12.10 -16.88
N ASP A 60 -13.94 11.88 -18.14
CA ASP A 60 -13.48 10.73 -18.92
C ASP A 60 -11.94 10.63 -18.97
N PHE A 61 -11.28 11.77 -19.18
CA PHE A 61 -9.81 11.81 -19.17
C PHE A 61 -9.22 11.34 -17.84
N TYR A 62 -9.81 11.76 -16.72
CA TYR A 62 -9.31 11.35 -15.40
C TYR A 62 -9.71 9.92 -15.04
N LEU A 63 -10.84 9.42 -15.55
CA LEU A 63 -11.18 7.99 -15.42
C LEU A 63 -10.15 7.13 -16.14
N ASP A 64 -9.81 7.44 -17.38
CA ASP A 64 -8.80 6.73 -18.16
C ASP A 64 -7.41 6.81 -17.52
N LEU A 65 -7.04 7.98 -16.99
CA LEU A 65 -5.78 8.16 -16.28
C LEU A 65 -5.69 7.23 -15.04
N LEU A 66 -6.76 7.16 -14.26
CA LEU A 66 -6.78 6.36 -13.03
C LEU A 66 -6.82 4.86 -13.30
N GLN A 67 -7.38 4.40 -14.43
CA GLN A 67 -7.35 2.98 -14.82
C GLN A 67 -5.93 2.43 -14.97
N GLN A 68 -4.94 3.26 -15.30
CA GLN A 68 -3.54 2.86 -15.42
C GLN A 68 -2.93 2.36 -14.09
N PHE A 69 -3.57 2.63 -12.96
CA PHE A 69 -3.12 2.24 -11.62
C PHE A 69 -3.85 1.01 -11.06
N GLU A 70 -4.30 0.10 -11.94
CA GLU A 70 -4.97 -1.15 -11.56
C GLU A 70 -6.26 -0.94 -10.75
N VAL A 71 -7.01 0.09 -11.10
CA VAL A 71 -8.32 0.37 -10.50
C VAL A 71 -9.39 -0.50 -11.15
N ASN A 72 -9.99 -1.41 -10.39
CA ASN A 72 -11.00 -2.35 -10.90
C ASN A 72 -12.43 -1.85 -10.76
N VAL A 73 -12.67 -0.88 -9.88
CA VAL A 73 -14.00 -0.29 -9.69
C VAL A 73 -13.87 1.21 -9.67
N GLN A 74 -14.61 1.84 -10.58
CA GLN A 74 -14.79 3.27 -10.64
C GLN A 74 -16.28 3.59 -10.71
N MET A 75 -16.69 4.62 -10.01
CA MET A 75 -18.04 5.19 -10.08
C MET A 75 -17.94 6.68 -10.34
N GLU A 76 -18.83 7.17 -11.15
CA GLU A 76 -18.93 8.58 -11.50
C GLU A 76 -20.27 9.14 -10.99
N VAL A 77 -20.23 10.26 -10.31
CA VAL A 77 -21.41 10.95 -9.78
C VAL A 77 -21.38 12.42 -10.15
N SER A 78 -22.44 12.89 -10.76
CA SER A 78 -22.60 14.31 -11.09
C SER A 78 -22.76 15.15 -9.82
N ALA A 79 -22.07 16.27 -9.77
CA ALA A 79 -22.13 17.24 -8.67
C ALA A 79 -22.14 18.66 -9.20
N PHE A 80 -22.63 19.58 -8.37
CA PHE A 80 -22.65 21.00 -8.70
C PHE A 80 -21.76 21.77 -7.73
N GLY A 81 -20.88 22.59 -8.29
CA GLY A 81 -20.09 23.53 -7.51
C GLY A 81 -20.94 24.68 -6.98
N THR A 82 -20.66 25.09 -5.75
CA THR A 82 -21.36 26.21 -5.09
C THR A 82 -20.65 27.57 -5.26
N ALA A 83 -19.62 27.64 -6.13
CA ALA A 83 -18.87 28.86 -6.38
C ALA A 83 -19.80 29.95 -6.90
N ARG A 84 -19.79 31.11 -6.23
CA ARG A 84 -20.63 32.27 -6.66
C ARG A 84 -20.15 32.78 -8.01
N LYS A 85 -21.12 33.04 -8.90
CA LYS A 85 -20.88 33.79 -10.14
C LYS A 85 -20.19 35.14 -9.79
N GLY A 86 -18.97 35.32 -10.26
CA GLY A 86 -18.25 36.60 -9.99
C GLY A 86 -16.73 36.46 -10.01
N PHE A 87 -16.17 35.27 -9.94
CA PHE A 87 -14.73 35.03 -10.00
C PHE A 87 -14.25 34.59 -11.38
N GLY A 88 -14.91 35.01 -12.47
CA GLY A 88 -14.49 34.73 -13.84
C GLY A 88 -14.68 33.27 -14.28
N LEU A 89 -15.42 32.46 -13.52
CA LEU A 89 -15.74 31.08 -13.86
C LEU A 89 -16.96 31.03 -14.76
N LEU A 90 -16.80 30.58 -15.98
CA LEU A 90 -17.89 30.30 -16.92
C LEU A 90 -18.87 29.29 -16.29
N GLU A 91 -20.14 29.39 -16.68
CA GLU A 91 -21.24 28.56 -16.17
C GLU A 91 -20.95 27.05 -16.28
N SER A 92 -20.18 26.63 -17.28
CA SER A 92 -19.68 25.26 -17.48
C SER A 92 -18.77 24.74 -16.34
N ASP A 93 -18.16 25.64 -15.55
CA ASP A 93 -17.28 25.25 -14.46
C ASP A 93 -18.04 24.85 -13.17
N LEU A 94 -19.34 25.08 -13.13
CA LEU A 94 -20.19 24.68 -12.01
C LEU A 94 -20.54 23.19 -12.04
N GLU A 95 -20.57 22.59 -13.22
CA GLU A 95 -20.79 21.15 -13.34
C GLU A 95 -19.50 20.38 -13.02
N LYS A 96 -19.56 19.61 -11.96
CA LYS A 96 -18.47 18.78 -11.50
C LYS A 96 -18.84 17.30 -11.61
N GLN A 97 -17.82 16.47 -11.72
CA GLN A 97 -17.95 15.03 -11.54
C GLN A 97 -17.10 14.61 -10.36
N VAL A 98 -17.67 13.74 -9.54
CA VAL A 98 -16.99 13.07 -8.45
C VAL A 98 -16.71 11.66 -8.89
N LEU A 99 -15.44 11.31 -8.98
CA LEU A 99 -14.96 10.00 -9.35
C LEU A 99 -14.56 9.25 -8.08
N PHE A 100 -15.15 8.10 -7.86
CA PHE A 100 -14.82 7.18 -6.77
C PHE A 100 -14.05 6.01 -7.35
N SER A 101 -12.78 5.87 -7.01
CA SER A 101 -11.90 4.83 -7.51
C SER A 101 -11.37 4.00 -6.36
N VAL A 102 -11.60 2.68 -6.38
CA VAL A 102 -11.01 1.79 -5.39
C VAL A 102 -9.61 1.39 -5.84
N ILE A 103 -8.62 1.78 -5.07
CA ILE A 103 -7.20 1.62 -5.38
C ILE A 103 -6.46 0.94 -4.24
N ARG A 104 -5.41 0.20 -4.55
CA ARG A 104 -4.50 -0.36 -3.54
C ARG A 104 -3.64 0.74 -2.92
N GLU A 105 -3.33 0.60 -1.62
CA GLU A 105 -2.50 1.55 -0.88
C GLU A 105 -1.11 1.76 -1.52
N ASP A 106 -0.52 0.72 -2.10
CA ASP A 106 0.79 0.77 -2.74
C ASP A 106 0.79 1.54 -4.08
N ASN A 107 -0.32 1.55 -4.82
CA ASN A 107 -0.48 2.31 -6.06
C ASN A 107 -0.94 3.76 -5.84
N LEU A 108 -1.49 4.06 -4.66
CA LEU A 108 -2.04 5.38 -4.34
C LEU A 108 -1.04 6.54 -4.54
N PRO A 109 0.23 6.47 -4.07
CA PRO A 109 1.17 7.56 -4.26
C PRO A 109 1.42 7.90 -5.73
N HIS A 110 1.45 6.88 -6.60
CA HIS A 110 1.65 7.06 -8.04
C HIS A 110 0.44 7.70 -8.71
N ALA A 111 -0.77 7.27 -8.33
CA ALA A 111 -2.01 7.86 -8.83
C ALA A 111 -2.16 9.33 -8.41
N VAL A 112 -1.86 9.65 -7.14
CA VAL A 112 -1.91 11.02 -6.62
C VAL A 112 -0.90 11.93 -7.34
N ALA A 113 0.34 11.47 -7.53
CA ALA A 113 1.35 12.24 -8.26
C ALA A 113 0.94 12.51 -9.72
N ALA A 114 0.34 11.51 -10.38
CA ALA A 114 -0.18 11.69 -11.74
C ALA A 114 -1.35 12.68 -11.80
N LEU A 115 -2.26 12.65 -10.82
CA LEU A 115 -3.35 13.62 -10.72
C LEU A 115 -2.81 15.04 -10.48
N GLU A 116 -1.84 15.20 -9.59
CA GLU A 116 -1.22 16.50 -9.28
C GLU A 116 -0.57 17.11 -10.53
N ASP A 117 0.20 16.32 -11.28
CA ASP A 117 0.79 16.75 -12.55
C ASP A 117 -0.29 17.22 -13.54
N LYS A 118 -1.37 16.46 -13.71
CA LYS A 118 -2.44 16.81 -14.66
C LYS A 118 -3.28 17.99 -14.20
N PHE A 119 -3.51 18.16 -12.90
CA PHE A 119 -4.18 19.36 -12.36
C PHE A 119 -3.38 20.63 -12.60
N ALA A 120 -2.04 20.53 -12.60
CA ALA A 120 -1.16 21.65 -12.88
C ALA A 120 -1.01 21.95 -14.38
N THR A 121 -0.97 20.93 -15.24
CA THR A 121 -0.59 21.06 -16.65
C THR A 121 -1.79 21.24 -17.60
N ILE A 122 -2.94 20.64 -17.29
CA ILE A 122 -4.10 20.68 -18.18
C ILE A 122 -4.91 21.95 -17.97
N ARG A 123 -5.12 22.70 -19.06
CA ARG A 123 -6.01 23.87 -19.04
C ARG A 123 -7.45 23.46 -18.73
N GLY A 124 -8.03 24.04 -17.66
CA GLY A 124 -9.34 23.64 -17.17
C GLY A 124 -9.37 22.28 -16.46
N GLY A 125 -8.22 21.66 -16.24
CA GLY A 125 -8.09 20.36 -15.58
C GLY A 125 -7.98 20.43 -14.06
N LYS A 126 -8.15 21.60 -13.45
CA LYS A 126 -8.07 21.75 -11.99
C LYS A 126 -9.11 20.90 -11.27
N GLY A 127 -8.67 20.19 -10.25
CA GLY A 127 -9.52 19.33 -9.45
C GLY A 127 -9.03 19.24 -8.01
N VAL A 128 -9.71 18.44 -7.23
CA VAL A 128 -9.33 18.07 -5.87
C VAL A 128 -9.37 16.56 -5.77
N ALA A 129 -8.36 15.97 -5.16
CA ALA A 129 -8.34 14.55 -4.88
C ALA A 129 -7.96 14.30 -3.43
N PHE A 130 -8.59 13.30 -2.81
CA PHE A 130 -8.26 12.83 -1.46
C PHE A 130 -8.54 11.34 -1.34
N ALA A 131 -7.84 10.66 -0.44
CA ALA A 131 -8.00 9.24 -0.23
C ALA A 131 -8.54 8.94 1.16
N VAL A 132 -9.44 7.96 1.22
CA VAL A 132 -10.06 7.47 2.46
C VAL A 132 -9.72 5.98 2.62
N PRO A 133 -9.11 5.57 3.75
CA PRO A 133 -8.82 4.15 3.97
C PRO A 133 -10.10 3.36 4.24
N PHE A 134 -10.18 2.15 3.67
CA PHE A 134 -11.18 1.19 4.10
C PHE A 134 -10.80 0.63 5.47
N THR A 135 -11.67 0.81 6.45
CA THR A 135 -11.46 0.27 7.81
C THR A 135 -11.87 -1.19 7.92
N SER A 136 -12.87 -1.60 7.13
CA SER A 136 -13.36 -2.98 7.08
C SER A 136 -14.01 -3.28 5.74
N MET A 137 -13.98 -4.54 5.33
CA MET A 137 -14.62 -5.02 4.12
C MET A 137 -15.16 -6.43 4.32
N ILE A 138 -16.34 -6.71 3.79
CA ILE A 138 -16.98 -8.02 3.83
C ILE A 138 -16.98 -8.60 2.41
N GLY A 139 -16.58 -9.85 2.28
CA GLY A 139 -16.57 -10.57 1.00
C GLY A 139 -15.15 -10.82 0.47
N VAL A 140 -14.68 -12.06 0.64
CA VAL A 140 -13.32 -12.48 0.22
C VAL A 140 -13.14 -12.34 -1.29
N ALA A 141 -14.10 -12.78 -2.07
CA ALA A 141 -14.06 -12.72 -3.54
C ALA A 141 -14.01 -11.26 -4.05
N SER A 142 -14.83 -10.39 -3.46
CA SER A 142 -14.82 -8.95 -3.78
C SER A 142 -13.49 -8.30 -3.43
N TYR A 143 -12.92 -8.66 -2.27
CA TYR A 143 -11.60 -8.18 -1.88
C TYR A 143 -10.51 -8.64 -2.85
N GLN A 144 -10.51 -9.92 -3.25
CA GLN A 144 -9.54 -10.46 -4.22
C GLN A 144 -9.63 -9.73 -5.56
N PHE A 145 -10.83 -9.51 -6.06
CA PHE A 145 -11.06 -8.73 -7.28
C PHE A 145 -10.52 -7.30 -7.16
N LEU A 146 -10.86 -6.56 -6.09
CA LEU A 146 -10.44 -5.18 -5.88
C LEU A 146 -8.93 -5.02 -5.64
N SER A 147 -8.28 -6.06 -5.08
CA SER A 147 -6.84 -6.05 -4.81
C SER A 147 -5.99 -6.62 -5.94
N ASN A 148 -6.61 -6.98 -7.09
CA ASN A 148 -5.94 -7.66 -8.22
C ASN A 148 -5.18 -8.93 -7.79
N LYS A 149 -5.67 -9.64 -6.80
CA LYS A 149 -5.18 -10.97 -6.43
C LYS A 149 -6.01 -12.03 -7.13
N GLN A 150 -5.45 -12.59 -8.18
CA GLN A 150 -5.89 -13.87 -8.74
C GLN A 150 -5.14 -15.01 -8.07
#